data_cd4f3225b026b45287022c43d61f0514
#
_entry.id   cd4f3225b026b45287022c43d61f0514
#
_cell.length_a   1.000
_cell.length_b   1.000
_cell.length_c   1.000
_cell.angle_alpha   90.00
_cell.angle_beta   90.00
_cell.angle_gamma   90.00
#
_symmetry.space_group_name_H-M   'P 1'
#
loop_
_entity.id
_entity.type
_entity.pdbx_description
1 polymer ?
#
loop_
_entity_poly.entity_id
_entity_poly.type
_entity_poly.pdbx_seq_one_letter_code
_entity_poly.pdbx_strand_id
1 'polypeptide(L)'
;ERFAYLFLITNAYSRKIVGFNVTDDMKVSSAVVALKQALAQKPPETIVIHHSDRGIQYCSNEYVGLLQQHHAMISMTNNGDPLENAIAERVNGILKTELISSYYSDLQAASVHIARCITIYNYRRRHSSLNWQIPATVHTQKGPQIRRWKNYYYSAKLKEVSMPPT
;
A
#
# COMPACT_ATOMS: atom_id res chain seq x y z
N GLU A 1 18.47 -12.62 18.54
CA GLU A 1 17.56 -11.64 17.89
C GLU A 1 16.66 -12.37 16.92
N ARG A 2 15.35 -12.06 16.91
CA ARG A 2 14.38 -12.55 15.95
C ARG A 2 13.83 -11.39 15.15
N PHE A 3 13.59 -11.60 13.85
CA PHE A 3 12.95 -10.59 13.00
C PHE A 3 11.44 -10.74 13.08
N ALA A 4 10.73 -9.60 13.07
CA ALA A 4 9.31 -9.57 12.81
C ALA A 4 9.08 -8.95 11.42
N TYR A 5 8.14 -9.51 10.68
CA TYR A 5 7.75 -9.07 9.35
C TYR A 5 6.39 -8.39 9.41
N LEU A 6 6.25 -7.31 8.67
CA LEU A 6 5.00 -6.57 8.56
C LEU A 6 4.52 -6.59 7.12
N PHE A 7 3.42 -7.29 6.87
CA PHE A 7 2.69 -7.21 5.62
C PHE A 7 1.72 -6.05 5.68
N LEU A 8 1.70 -5.21 4.64
CA LEU A 8 0.83 -4.03 4.55
C LEU A 8 0.10 -3.99 3.21
N ILE A 9 -1.18 -3.65 3.24
CA ILE A 9 -1.95 -3.31 2.05
C ILE A 9 -2.50 -1.90 2.22
N THR A 10 -2.15 -1.03 1.27
CA THR A 10 -2.46 0.39 1.30
C THR A 10 -3.40 0.74 0.15
N ASN A 11 -4.45 1.48 0.42
CA ASN A 11 -5.30 2.04 -0.61
C ASN A 11 -4.59 3.20 -1.31
N ALA A 12 -4.37 3.09 -2.62
CA ALA A 12 -3.59 4.05 -3.40
C ALA A 12 -4.24 5.45 -3.48
N TYR A 13 -5.56 5.54 -3.40
CA TYR A 13 -6.29 6.80 -3.42
C TYR A 13 -6.16 7.57 -2.10
N SER A 14 -6.42 6.90 -0.98
CA SER A 14 -6.51 7.52 0.34
C SER A 14 -5.24 7.40 1.19
N ARG A 15 -4.26 6.58 0.79
CA ARG A 15 -3.09 6.20 1.59
C ARG A 15 -3.44 5.42 2.87
N LYS A 16 -4.72 5.08 3.09
CA LYS A 16 -5.16 4.31 4.24
C LYS A 16 -4.60 2.90 4.17
N ILE A 17 -4.04 2.40 5.25
CA ILE A 17 -3.69 0.99 5.42
C ILE A 17 -5.00 0.23 5.66
N VAL A 18 -5.35 -0.65 4.72
CA VAL A 18 -6.61 -1.40 4.71
C VAL A 18 -6.43 -2.87 5.10
N GLY A 19 -5.20 -3.35 5.18
CA GLY A 19 -4.88 -4.68 5.68
C GLY A 19 -3.45 -4.73 6.19
N PHE A 20 -3.21 -5.48 7.26
CA PHE A 20 -1.87 -5.71 7.79
C PHE A 20 -1.78 -7.02 8.56
N ASN A 21 -0.57 -7.55 8.66
CA ASN A 21 -0.25 -8.67 9.53
C ASN A 21 1.18 -8.56 10.04
N VAL A 22 1.37 -8.82 11.33
CA VAL A 22 2.69 -8.88 11.98
C VAL A 22 2.98 -10.33 12.31
N THR A 23 4.12 -10.85 11.86
CA THR A 23 4.46 -12.27 11.96
C THR A 23 5.97 -12.45 12.10
N ASP A 24 6.42 -13.62 12.50
CA ASP A 24 7.83 -14.02 12.55
C ASP A 24 8.29 -14.76 11.29
N ASP A 25 7.43 -14.92 10.31
CA ASP A 25 7.75 -15.59 9.04
C ASP A 25 7.30 -14.77 7.80
N MET A 26 7.81 -15.15 6.63
CA MET A 26 7.43 -14.56 5.34
C MET A 26 6.55 -15.50 4.51
N LYS A 27 5.78 -16.37 5.14
CA LYS A 27 4.94 -17.32 4.42
C LYS A 27 3.80 -16.63 3.67
N VAL A 28 3.33 -17.32 2.64
CA VAL A 28 2.15 -16.90 1.84
C VAL A 28 0.93 -16.71 2.72
N SER A 29 0.67 -17.64 3.64
CA SER A 29 -0.45 -17.57 4.59
C SER A 29 -0.45 -16.28 5.40
N SER A 30 0.74 -15.78 5.77
CA SER A 30 0.90 -14.54 6.52
C SER A 30 0.54 -13.29 5.68
N ALA A 31 0.88 -13.29 4.39
CA ALA A 31 0.47 -12.25 3.45
C ALA A 31 -1.06 -12.30 3.17
N VAL A 32 -1.61 -13.52 3.08
CA VAL A 32 -3.05 -13.75 2.87
C VAL A 32 -3.90 -13.19 4.00
N VAL A 33 -3.42 -13.21 5.25
CA VAL A 33 -4.14 -12.56 6.38
C VAL A 33 -4.34 -11.06 6.13
N ALA A 34 -3.30 -10.35 5.70
CA ALA A 34 -3.41 -8.93 5.37
C ALA A 34 -4.36 -8.70 4.17
N LEU A 35 -4.29 -9.57 3.16
CA LEU A 35 -5.15 -9.48 1.98
C LEU A 35 -6.64 -9.68 2.34
N LYS A 36 -6.96 -10.67 3.16
CA LYS A 36 -8.35 -10.90 3.62
C LYS A 36 -8.93 -9.70 4.33
N GLN A 37 -8.15 -9.02 5.18
CA GLN A 37 -8.59 -7.78 5.85
C GLN A 37 -8.88 -6.65 4.84
N ALA A 38 -8.04 -6.49 3.82
CA ALA A 38 -8.23 -5.49 2.79
C ALA A 38 -9.48 -5.77 1.94
N LEU A 39 -9.66 -7.02 1.52
CA LEU A 39 -10.79 -7.45 0.71
C LEU A 39 -12.12 -7.36 1.46
N ALA A 40 -12.14 -7.60 2.76
CA ALA A 40 -13.32 -7.45 3.61
C ALA A 40 -13.83 -5.99 3.68
N GLN A 41 -12.97 -5.00 3.43
CA GLN A 41 -13.34 -3.58 3.37
C GLN A 41 -13.72 -3.11 1.96
N LYS A 42 -13.57 -3.97 0.94
CA LYS A 42 -13.91 -3.65 -0.45
C LYS A 42 -15.43 -3.55 -0.61
N PRO A 43 -15.98 -2.44 -1.14
CA PRO A 43 -17.40 -2.39 -1.50
C PRO A 43 -17.74 -3.47 -2.54
N PRO A 44 -18.90 -4.13 -2.45
CA PRO A 44 -19.25 -5.28 -3.31
C PRO A 44 -19.07 -5.05 -4.79
N GLU A 45 -19.57 -3.95 -5.30
CA GLU A 45 -19.59 -3.61 -6.75
C GLU A 45 -18.31 -2.90 -7.23
N THR A 46 -17.30 -2.78 -6.38
CA THR A 46 -16.09 -2.04 -6.76
C THR A 46 -15.07 -2.97 -7.39
N ILE A 47 -14.63 -2.67 -8.61
CA ILE A 47 -13.45 -3.30 -9.19
C ILE A 47 -12.20 -2.64 -8.60
N VAL A 48 -11.31 -3.43 -8.01
CA VAL A 48 -10.04 -2.96 -7.48
C VAL A 48 -8.88 -3.54 -8.28
N ILE A 49 -7.83 -2.76 -8.43
CA ILE A 49 -6.54 -3.21 -8.97
C ILE A 49 -5.63 -3.43 -7.77
N HIS A 50 -5.20 -4.68 -7.56
CA HIS A 50 -4.16 -5.01 -6.59
C HIS A 50 -2.81 -4.92 -7.27
N HIS A 51 -1.99 -3.98 -6.84
CA HIS A 51 -0.64 -3.79 -7.35
C HIS A 51 0.38 -4.21 -6.29
N SER A 52 1.36 -5.03 -6.68
CA SER A 52 2.45 -5.48 -5.82
C SER A 52 3.77 -5.55 -6.59
N ASP A 53 4.88 -5.67 -5.87
CA ASP A 53 6.11 -6.17 -6.45
C ASP A 53 5.99 -7.66 -6.79
N ARG A 54 7.04 -8.24 -7.37
CA ARG A 54 7.10 -9.66 -7.73
C ARG A 54 7.58 -10.55 -6.57
N GLY A 55 7.31 -10.16 -5.33
CA GLY A 55 7.59 -11.01 -4.18
C GLY A 55 6.91 -12.37 -4.31
N ILE A 56 7.63 -13.44 -3.92
CA ILE A 56 7.20 -14.83 -4.14
C ILE A 56 5.83 -15.12 -3.51
N GLN A 57 5.53 -14.48 -2.38
CA GLN A 57 4.24 -14.61 -1.68
C GLN A 57 3.07 -14.06 -2.50
N TYR A 58 3.28 -12.98 -3.27
CA TYR A 58 2.25 -12.33 -4.10
C TYR A 58 1.99 -13.05 -5.42
N CYS A 59 2.97 -13.86 -5.87
CA CYS A 59 2.88 -14.69 -7.06
C CYS A 59 2.31 -16.09 -6.78
N SER A 60 2.04 -16.43 -5.52
CA SER A 60 1.56 -17.75 -5.13
C SER A 60 0.11 -18.01 -5.59
N ASN A 61 -0.20 -19.28 -5.88
CA ASN A 61 -1.56 -19.67 -6.29
C ASN A 61 -2.62 -19.32 -5.24
N GLU A 62 -2.29 -19.43 -3.95
CA GLU A 62 -3.20 -19.10 -2.85
C GLU A 62 -3.54 -17.61 -2.84
N TYR A 63 -2.52 -16.74 -2.97
CA TYR A 63 -2.71 -15.30 -2.95
C TYR A 63 -3.45 -14.81 -4.21
N VAL A 64 -3.03 -15.28 -5.37
CA VAL A 64 -3.64 -14.96 -6.68
C VAL A 64 -5.08 -15.49 -6.74
N GLY A 65 -5.31 -16.73 -6.30
CA GLY A 65 -6.65 -17.33 -6.26
C GLY A 65 -7.63 -16.53 -5.39
N LEU A 66 -7.18 -16.01 -4.25
CA LEU A 66 -8.00 -15.15 -3.40
C LEU A 66 -8.36 -13.82 -4.09
N LEU A 67 -7.44 -13.19 -4.80
CA LEU A 67 -7.70 -11.98 -5.59
C LEU A 67 -8.73 -12.25 -6.68
N GLN A 68 -8.59 -13.36 -7.41
CA GLN A 68 -9.51 -13.76 -8.47
C GLN A 68 -10.93 -14.05 -7.94
N GLN A 69 -11.06 -14.74 -6.80
CA GLN A 69 -12.35 -14.99 -6.13
C GLN A 69 -13.08 -13.68 -5.78
N HIS A 70 -12.34 -12.62 -5.48
CA HIS A 70 -12.90 -11.30 -5.19
C HIS A 70 -12.96 -10.37 -6.42
N HIS A 71 -12.78 -10.90 -7.63
CA HIS A 71 -12.79 -10.14 -8.89
C HIS A 71 -11.84 -8.94 -8.87
N ALA A 72 -10.68 -9.06 -8.21
CA ALA A 72 -9.65 -8.05 -8.22
C ALA A 72 -8.74 -8.23 -9.46
N MET A 73 -8.43 -7.14 -10.14
CA MET A 73 -7.43 -7.12 -11.20
C MET A 73 -6.04 -7.16 -10.59
N ILE A 74 -5.14 -7.92 -11.17
CA ILE A 74 -3.76 -8.09 -10.68
C ILE A 74 -2.82 -7.27 -11.55
N SER A 75 -1.99 -6.48 -10.92
CA SER A 75 -0.91 -5.70 -11.52
C SER A 75 0.38 -5.94 -10.74
N MET A 76 1.48 -6.05 -11.44
CA MET A 76 2.81 -6.23 -10.81
C MET A 76 3.83 -5.29 -11.45
N THR A 77 4.85 -4.91 -10.69
CA THR A 77 5.98 -4.13 -11.20
C THR A 77 6.66 -4.83 -12.37
N ASN A 78 7.02 -4.10 -13.44
CA ASN A 78 7.64 -4.71 -14.61
C ASN A 78 9.09 -5.15 -14.34
N ASN A 79 9.92 -4.25 -13.84
CA ASN A 79 11.36 -4.48 -13.68
C ASN A 79 11.88 -4.16 -12.26
N GLY A 80 11.02 -4.20 -11.24
CA GLY A 80 11.41 -3.82 -9.89
C GLY A 80 11.72 -2.31 -9.76
N ASP A 81 11.18 -1.48 -10.66
CA ASP A 81 11.34 -0.02 -10.59
C ASP A 81 10.70 0.49 -9.29
N PRO A 82 11.48 1.12 -8.40
CA PRO A 82 10.96 1.69 -7.15
C PRO A 82 9.81 2.67 -7.37
N LEU A 83 9.78 3.37 -8.51
CA LEU A 83 8.72 4.33 -8.83
C LEU A 83 7.36 3.66 -9.03
N GLU A 84 7.33 2.39 -9.42
CA GLU A 84 6.09 1.63 -9.60
C GLU A 84 5.44 1.26 -8.25
N ASN A 85 6.22 1.20 -7.15
CA ASN A 85 5.72 0.88 -5.80
C ASN A 85 5.87 2.03 -4.79
N ALA A 86 6.09 3.25 -5.27
CA ALA A 86 6.43 4.43 -4.45
C ALA A 86 5.41 4.72 -3.32
N ILE A 87 4.13 4.35 -3.48
CA ILE A 87 3.10 4.55 -2.45
C ILE A 87 3.37 3.62 -1.26
N ALA A 88 3.57 2.34 -1.52
CA ALA A 88 3.83 1.35 -0.48
C ALA A 88 5.16 1.67 0.24
N GLU A 89 6.20 2.00 -0.50
CA GLU A 89 7.50 2.41 0.04
C GLU A 89 7.37 3.64 0.94
N ARG A 90 6.61 4.66 0.51
CA ARG A 90 6.37 5.86 1.32
C ARG A 90 5.64 5.55 2.61
N VAL A 91 4.60 4.73 2.57
CA VAL A 91 3.85 4.32 3.77
C VAL A 91 4.73 3.52 4.72
N ASN A 92 5.48 2.56 4.20
CA ASN A 92 6.46 1.78 4.97
C ASN A 92 7.52 2.69 5.62
N GLY A 93 8.06 3.64 4.85
CA GLY A 93 9.02 4.62 5.36
C GLY A 93 8.46 5.43 6.52
N ILE A 94 7.25 5.97 6.39
CA ILE A 94 6.57 6.73 7.46
C ILE A 94 6.39 5.89 8.72
N LEU A 95 5.89 4.65 8.57
CA LEU A 95 5.72 3.78 9.73
C LEU A 95 7.05 3.53 10.44
N LYS A 96 8.09 3.15 9.70
CA LYS A 96 9.41 2.82 10.25
C LYS A 96 10.12 3.99 10.91
N THR A 97 9.98 5.20 10.34
CA THR A 97 10.74 6.36 10.84
C THR A 97 9.99 7.19 11.88
N GLU A 98 8.66 7.16 11.88
CA GLU A 98 7.89 8.06 12.73
C GLU A 98 7.11 7.36 13.85
N LEU A 99 6.74 6.07 13.67
CA LEU A 99 5.75 5.44 14.53
C LEU A 99 6.20 4.11 15.15
N ILE A 100 6.96 3.28 14.45
CA ILE A 100 7.31 1.94 14.89
C ILE A 100 8.64 1.97 15.65
N SER A 101 8.71 1.27 16.80
CA SER A 101 9.95 1.06 17.52
C SER A 101 10.86 0.06 16.81
N SER A 102 12.16 0.23 16.96
CA SER A 102 13.15 -0.69 16.38
C SER A 102 13.25 -2.03 17.15
N TYR A 103 12.78 -2.08 18.40
CA TYR A 103 12.90 -3.25 19.26
C TYR A 103 11.61 -3.52 20.03
N TYR A 104 11.28 -4.81 20.15
CA TYR A 104 10.15 -5.32 20.92
C TYR A 104 10.59 -6.52 21.75
N SER A 105 9.97 -6.73 22.91
CA SER A 105 10.23 -7.89 23.77
C SER A 105 9.88 -9.21 23.11
N ASP A 106 8.79 -9.21 22.35
CA ASP A 106 8.25 -10.38 21.68
C ASP A 106 7.32 -9.98 20.51
N LEU A 107 6.85 -10.96 19.75
CA LEU A 107 5.99 -10.77 18.60
C LEU A 107 4.62 -10.17 18.98
N GLN A 108 4.09 -10.56 20.15
CA GLN A 108 2.80 -10.06 20.62
C GLN A 108 2.88 -8.56 20.95
N ALA A 109 3.92 -8.14 21.63
CA ALA A 109 4.18 -6.72 21.93
C ALA A 109 4.35 -5.91 20.63
N ALA A 110 5.09 -6.46 19.65
CA ALA A 110 5.22 -5.86 18.33
C ALA A 110 3.86 -5.70 17.63
N SER A 111 3.07 -6.76 17.62
CA SER A 111 1.75 -6.77 16.95
C SER A 111 0.81 -5.73 17.56
N VAL A 112 0.70 -5.67 18.88
CA VAL A 112 -0.16 -4.70 19.59
C VAL A 112 0.30 -3.27 19.31
N HIS A 113 1.59 -3.00 19.42
CA HIS A 113 2.13 -1.66 19.17
C HIS A 113 1.96 -1.24 17.70
N ILE A 114 2.27 -2.10 16.74
CA ILE A 114 2.13 -1.82 15.30
C ILE A 114 0.66 -1.57 14.94
N ALA A 115 -0.30 -2.35 15.47
CA ALA A 115 -1.72 -2.09 15.28
C ALA A 115 -2.13 -0.69 15.76
N ARG A 116 -1.60 -0.26 16.91
CA ARG A 116 -1.79 1.10 17.43
C ARG A 116 -1.18 2.16 16.52
N CYS A 117 0.03 1.93 16.02
CA CYS A 117 0.70 2.82 15.06
C CYS A 117 -0.10 2.98 13.77
N ILE A 118 -0.64 1.88 13.23
CA ILE A 118 -1.50 1.89 12.04
C ILE A 118 -2.80 2.67 12.32
N THR A 119 -3.37 2.54 13.51
CA THR A 119 -4.52 3.34 13.92
C THR A 119 -4.20 4.83 13.94
N ILE A 120 -3.05 5.21 14.54
CA ILE A 120 -2.59 6.60 14.53
C ILE A 120 -2.36 7.10 13.10
N TYR A 121 -1.69 6.32 12.26
CA TYR A 121 -1.46 6.63 10.85
C TYR A 121 -2.77 6.85 10.11
N ASN A 122 -3.72 5.96 10.23
CA ASN A 122 -4.98 6.01 9.52
C ASN A 122 -5.91 7.14 9.96
N TYR A 123 -5.97 7.43 11.26
CA TYR A 123 -7.03 8.27 11.86
C TYR A 123 -6.54 9.57 12.47
N ARG A 124 -5.24 9.79 12.62
CA ARG A 124 -4.70 11.01 13.26
C ARG A 124 -3.61 11.69 12.44
N ARG A 125 -2.80 10.92 11.70
CA ARG A 125 -1.69 11.49 10.94
C ARG A 125 -2.18 12.20 9.68
N ARG A 126 -1.82 13.47 9.53
CA ARG A 126 -2.04 14.24 8.30
C ARG A 126 -1.00 13.84 7.25
N HIS A 127 -1.40 13.79 5.99
CA HIS A 127 -0.55 13.36 4.89
C HIS A 127 -0.41 14.46 3.83
N SER A 128 0.83 14.87 3.53
CA SER A 128 1.11 15.96 2.58
C SER A 128 0.54 15.67 1.17
N SER A 129 0.65 14.43 0.69
CA SER A 129 0.08 14.05 -0.62
C SER A 129 -1.45 14.01 -0.65
N LEU A 130 -2.11 14.19 0.48
CA LEU A 130 -3.56 14.25 0.63
C LEU A 130 -4.04 15.67 1.03
N ASN A 131 -3.30 16.71 0.67
CA ASN A 131 -3.58 18.09 1.10
C ASN A 131 -3.66 18.24 2.63
N TRP A 132 -2.81 17.55 3.36
CA TRP A 132 -2.78 17.53 4.82
C TRP A 132 -4.04 16.94 5.46
N GLN A 133 -4.82 16.19 4.69
CA GLN A 133 -5.95 15.43 5.22
C GLN A 133 -5.49 14.11 5.84
N ILE A 134 -6.36 13.52 6.65
CA ILE A 134 -6.17 12.23 7.30
C ILE A 134 -6.58 11.11 6.32
N PRO A 135 -5.81 10.01 6.21
CA PRO A 135 -6.13 8.90 5.31
C PRO A 135 -7.56 8.36 5.44
N ALA A 136 -8.05 8.17 6.65
CA ALA A 136 -9.41 7.68 6.88
C ALA A 136 -10.48 8.64 6.35
N THR A 137 -10.29 9.95 6.50
CA THR A 137 -11.20 10.98 5.97
C THR A 137 -11.24 10.93 4.44
N VAL A 138 -10.06 10.86 3.80
CA VAL A 138 -9.99 10.79 2.34
C VAL A 138 -10.58 9.47 1.82
N HIS A 139 -10.48 8.39 2.57
CA HIS A 139 -11.00 7.08 2.17
C HIS A 139 -12.52 7.06 1.98
N THR A 140 -13.25 7.95 2.63
CA THR A 140 -14.71 8.09 2.47
C THR A 140 -15.11 9.06 1.36
N GLN A 141 -14.16 9.79 0.78
CA GLN A 141 -14.41 10.75 -0.30
C GLN A 141 -14.50 10.08 -1.66
N LYS A 142 -15.15 10.75 -2.60
CA LYS A 142 -15.25 10.35 -4.01
C LYS A 142 -14.66 11.44 -4.90
N GLY A 143 -14.28 11.08 -6.12
CA GLY A 143 -13.77 12.02 -7.11
C GLY A 143 -12.24 12.08 -7.17
N PRO A 144 -11.67 12.83 -8.11
CA PRO A 144 -10.23 12.89 -8.31
C PRO A 144 -9.52 13.62 -7.18
N GLN A 145 -8.35 13.14 -6.77
CA GLN A 145 -7.47 13.86 -5.87
C GLN A 145 -6.74 14.99 -6.60
N ILE A 146 -6.73 16.18 -6.02
CA ILE A 146 -6.00 17.32 -6.57
C ILE A 146 -4.50 17.05 -6.41
N ARG A 147 -3.81 16.85 -7.53
CA ARG A 147 -2.35 16.73 -7.54
C ARG A 147 -1.72 18.12 -7.43
N ARG A 148 -0.91 18.37 -6.40
CA ARG A 148 -0.20 19.64 -6.21
C ARG A 148 1.16 19.70 -6.92
N TRP A 149 1.72 18.57 -7.32
CA TRP A 149 2.98 18.56 -8.07
C TRP A 149 2.74 18.33 -9.57
N LYS A 150 3.48 19.03 -10.39
CA LYS A 150 3.56 18.76 -11.82
C LYS A 150 4.46 17.56 -12.06
N ASN A 151 4.00 16.58 -12.82
CA ASN A 151 4.86 15.50 -13.29
C ASN A 151 5.69 16.02 -14.48
N TYR A 152 6.87 16.53 -14.21
CA TYR A 152 7.76 17.09 -15.23
C TYR A 152 8.16 16.07 -16.32
N TYR A 153 8.24 14.79 -15.99
CA TYR A 153 8.53 13.74 -16.97
C TYR A 153 7.40 13.54 -17.99
N TYR A 154 6.15 13.72 -17.59
CA TYR A 154 5.01 13.57 -18.51
C TYR A 154 4.92 14.75 -19.47
N SER A 155 5.27 15.95 -19.05
CA SER A 155 5.29 17.15 -19.90
C SER A 155 6.46 17.16 -20.90
N ALA A 156 7.58 16.52 -20.59
CA ALA A 156 8.70 16.35 -21.50
C ALA A 156 8.37 15.38 -22.65
N LYS A 157 7.78 14.21 -22.35
CA LYS A 157 7.34 13.24 -23.37
C LYS A 157 6.27 13.79 -24.32
N LEU A 158 5.34 14.61 -23.85
CA LEU A 158 4.35 15.25 -24.72
C LEU A 158 4.95 16.30 -25.65
N LYS A 159 6.06 16.94 -25.27
CA LYS A 159 6.79 17.89 -26.14
C LYS A 159 7.58 17.18 -27.24
N GLU A 160 8.12 15.99 -26.96
CA GLU A 160 8.83 15.19 -27.98
C GLU A 160 7.90 14.61 -29.04
N VAL A 161 6.64 14.33 -28.70
CA VAL A 161 5.63 13.80 -29.65
C VAL A 161 5.00 14.92 -30.51
N SER A 162 5.14 16.18 -30.13
CA SER A 162 4.52 17.33 -30.83
C SER A 162 5.47 18.09 -31.77
N MET A 163 6.70 17.64 -31.97
CA MET A 163 7.59 18.22 -32.99
C MET A 163 7.26 17.60 -34.36
N PRO A 164 6.87 18.38 -35.38
CA PRO A 164 6.77 17.88 -36.75
C PRO A 164 8.15 17.51 -37.28
N PRO A 165 8.25 16.50 -38.15
CA PRO A 165 9.52 16.15 -38.78
C PRO A 165 10.02 17.34 -39.62
N THR A 166 11.26 17.73 -39.41
CA THR A 166 12.00 18.69 -40.23
C THR A 166 12.33 18.10 -41.59
#